data_125123b1083bd77f24faaf82f57e2120
#
_entry.id   125123b1083bd77f24faaf82f57e2120
#
_cell.length_a   1.000
_cell.length_b   1.000
_cell.length_c   1.000
_cell.angle_alpha   90.00
_cell.angle_beta   90.00
_cell.angle_gamma   90.00
#
_symmetry.space_group_name_H-M   'P 1'
#
loop_
_entity.id
_entity.type
_entity.pdbx_description
1 polymer ?
#
loop_
_entity_poly.entity_id
_entity_poly.type
_entity_poly.pdbx_seq_one_letter_code
_entity_poly.pdbx_strand_id
1 'polypeptide(L)'
;MNIGNDNSIDFSFDKKNLYKEEAFSDRKVGVIRKLTPVNMDGTEDKTRQTDFFGHLQIMSPEGPVPIQAHLKAKNLEEAADLFPKVMERTFNEMVEQIKIRQQQFQKMKDEYDENIRKS
;
A
#
# COMPACT_ATOMS: atom_id res chain seq x y z
N MET A 1 11.67 1.71 14.14
CA MET A 1 11.68 1.75 15.62
C MET A 1 12.34 0.49 16.13
N ASN A 2 13.32 0.64 16.98
CA ASN A 2 14.06 -0.50 17.51
C ASN A 2 13.83 -0.61 19.01
N ILE A 3 13.24 -1.73 19.44
CA ILE A 3 13.12 -2.05 20.86
C ILE A 3 14.19 -3.11 21.13
N GLY A 4 15.38 -2.66 21.50
CA GLY A 4 16.52 -3.55 21.74
C GLY A 4 16.62 -4.04 23.17
N ASN A 5 17.73 -4.70 23.48
CA ASN A 5 18.00 -5.23 24.83
C ASN A 5 18.09 -4.13 25.89
N ASP A 6 18.32 -2.89 25.49
CA ASP A 6 18.35 -1.74 26.38
C ASP A 6 16.95 -1.15 26.61
N ASN A 7 15.92 -1.71 25.97
CA ASN A 7 14.52 -1.26 26.07
C ASN A 7 14.31 0.20 25.67
N SER A 8 15.22 0.78 24.91
CA SER A 8 15.07 2.14 24.44
C SER A 8 14.36 2.16 23.08
N ILE A 9 13.59 3.21 22.86
CA ILE A 9 12.90 3.48 21.61
C ILE A 9 13.50 4.75 21.02
N ASP A 10 13.88 4.69 19.75
CA ASP A 10 14.42 5.84 19.05
C ASP A 10 13.27 6.69 18.52
N PHE A 11 13.12 7.89 19.07
CA PHE A 11 12.12 8.87 18.65
C PHE A 11 12.68 9.93 17.69
N SER A 12 13.90 9.73 17.20
CA SER A 12 14.54 10.69 16.30
C SER A 12 13.75 10.84 15.00
N PHE A 13 13.60 12.09 14.56
CA PHE A 13 12.99 12.38 13.28
C PHE A 13 14.03 12.18 12.17
N ASP A 14 13.65 11.54 11.07
CA ASP A 14 14.56 11.31 9.96
C ASP A 14 14.68 12.57 9.09
N LYS A 15 15.60 13.45 9.48
CA LYS A 15 15.73 14.78 8.91
C LYS A 15 16.18 14.80 7.44
N LYS A 16 16.76 13.70 6.96
CA LYS A 16 17.27 13.63 5.58
C LYS A 16 16.24 13.08 4.60
N ASN A 17 15.12 12.56 5.11
CA ASN A 17 14.10 11.92 4.29
C ASN A 17 12.71 12.54 4.53
N LEU A 18 12.65 13.86 4.56
CA LEU A 18 11.41 14.57 4.77
C LEU A 18 10.60 14.70 3.49
N TYR A 19 9.29 14.58 3.63
CA TYR A 19 8.33 14.77 2.55
C TYR A 19 7.18 15.65 3.03
N LYS A 20 6.75 16.54 2.16
CA LYS A 20 5.48 17.21 2.32
C LYS A 20 4.41 16.30 1.73
N GLU A 21 3.38 15.97 2.48
CA GLU A 21 2.29 15.12 2.01
C GLU A 21 1.07 15.97 1.68
N GLU A 22 0.52 15.75 0.49
CA GLU A 22 -0.73 16.39 0.06
C GLU A 22 -1.69 15.30 -0.40
N ALA A 23 -2.95 15.41 0.02
CA ALA A 23 -3.98 14.44 -0.34
C ALA A 23 -5.01 15.11 -1.24
N PHE A 24 -5.30 14.48 -2.37
CA PHE A 24 -6.28 14.96 -3.35
C PHE A 24 -7.39 13.92 -3.46
N SER A 25 -8.59 14.28 -3.05
CA SER A 25 -9.75 13.39 -3.06
C SER A 25 -10.76 13.84 -4.11
N ASP A 26 -11.27 12.90 -4.91
CA ASP A 26 -12.39 13.18 -5.81
C ASP A 26 -13.74 13.04 -5.08
N ARG A 27 -13.70 12.64 -3.79
CA ARG A 27 -14.86 12.43 -2.94
C ARG A 27 -15.85 11.41 -3.49
N LYS A 28 -15.36 10.50 -4.32
CA LYS A 28 -16.19 9.49 -4.96
C LYS A 28 -15.48 8.14 -4.99
N VAL A 29 -14.29 8.09 -5.58
CA VAL A 29 -13.57 6.83 -5.82
C VAL A 29 -12.44 6.65 -4.82
N GLY A 30 -11.60 7.67 -4.65
CA GLY A 30 -10.44 7.50 -3.79
C GLY A 30 -9.64 8.77 -3.58
N VAL A 31 -8.39 8.57 -3.21
CA VAL A 31 -7.46 9.65 -2.87
C VAL A 31 -6.14 9.41 -3.59
N ILE A 32 -5.55 10.50 -4.10
CA ILE A 32 -4.17 10.48 -4.58
C ILE A 32 -3.34 11.25 -3.57
N ARG A 33 -2.30 10.62 -3.04
CA ARG A 33 -1.34 11.27 -2.16
C ARG A 33 -0.10 11.63 -2.94
N LYS A 34 0.31 12.89 -2.79
CA LYS A 34 1.52 13.42 -3.39
C LYS A 34 2.56 13.64 -2.28
N LEU A 35 3.71 13.01 -2.42
CA LEU A 35 4.82 13.14 -1.49
C LEU A 35 5.93 13.92 -2.17
N THR A 36 6.08 15.18 -1.78
CA THR A 36 7.10 16.07 -2.33
C THR A 36 8.29 16.08 -1.37
N PRO A 37 9.49 15.66 -1.84
CA PRO A 37 10.68 15.74 -0.99
C PRO A 37 10.98 17.19 -0.60
N VAL A 38 11.30 17.40 0.68
CA VAL A 38 11.62 18.74 1.17
C VAL A 38 12.89 18.73 2.01
N ASN A 39 13.54 19.88 2.04
CA ASN A 39 14.65 20.15 2.93
C ASN A 39 14.14 20.49 4.34
N MET A 40 15.04 20.58 5.30
CA MET A 40 14.68 20.89 6.68
C MET A 40 14.03 22.25 6.86
N ASP A 41 14.28 23.17 5.93
CA ASP A 41 13.63 24.48 5.94
C ASP A 41 12.26 24.49 5.25
N GLY A 42 11.80 23.32 4.78
CA GLY A 42 10.50 23.17 4.13
C GLY A 42 10.51 23.44 2.63
N THR A 43 11.62 23.88 2.06
CA THR A 43 11.72 24.08 0.61
C THR A 43 11.82 22.75 -0.12
N GLU A 44 11.36 22.73 -1.37
CA GLU A 44 11.41 21.53 -2.19
C GLU A 44 12.86 21.08 -2.44
N ASP A 45 13.11 19.78 -2.21
CA ASP A 45 14.40 19.17 -2.54
C ASP A 45 14.32 18.59 -3.95
N LYS A 46 14.84 19.32 -4.92
CA LYS A 46 14.79 18.95 -6.34
C LYS A 46 15.74 17.81 -6.70
N THR A 47 16.57 17.37 -5.78
CA THR A 47 17.46 16.22 -6.02
C THR A 47 16.77 14.89 -5.80
N ARG A 48 15.62 14.88 -5.16
CA ARG A 48 14.80 13.66 -4.94
C ARG A 48 13.49 13.77 -5.70
N GLN A 49 12.95 12.63 -6.08
CA GLN A 49 11.76 12.55 -6.91
C GLN A 49 10.48 12.66 -6.09
N THR A 50 9.50 13.38 -6.63
CA THR A 50 8.13 13.40 -6.08
C THR A 50 7.44 12.07 -6.38
N ASP A 51 6.75 11.53 -5.40
CA ASP A 51 6.01 10.28 -5.54
C ASP A 51 4.50 10.51 -5.43
N PHE A 52 3.75 9.65 -6.14
CA PHE A 52 2.29 9.65 -6.08
C PHE A 52 1.80 8.26 -5.70
N PHE A 53 0.82 8.20 -4.82
CA PHE A 53 0.20 6.95 -4.39
C PHE A 53 -1.32 7.06 -4.50
N GLY A 54 -1.94 6.02 -5.03
CA GLY A 54 -3.39 5.92 -5.06
C GLY A 54 -3.91 5.13 -3.87
N HIS A 55 -5.04 5.57 -3.32
CA HIS A 55 -5.71 4.90 -2.21
C HIS A 55 -7.20 4.83 -2.50
N LEU A 56 -7.79 3.65 -2.28
CA LEU A 56 -9.24 3.52 -2.26
C LEU A 56 -9.63 2.37 -1.33
N GLN A 57 -10.92 2.28 -1.03
CA GLN A 57 -11.45 1.18 -0.24
C GLN A 57 -12.52 0.47 -1.03
N ILE A 58 -12.50 -0.86 -0.99
CA ILE A 58 -13.54 -1.69 -1.58
C ILE A 58 -14.30 -2.35 -0.44
N MET A 59 -15.62 -2.27 -0.49
CA MET A 59 -16.45 -2.91 0.52
C MET A 59 -16.55 -4.39 0.23
N SER A 60 -16.26 -5.20 1.23
CA SER A 60 -16.40 -6.66 1.18
C SER A 60 -17.38 -7.11 2.29
N PRO A 61 -17.84 -8.36 2.23
CA PRO A 61 -18.68 -8.88 3.32
C PRO A 61 -18.03 -8.83 4.71
N GLU A 62 -16.70 -8.90 4.76
CA GLU A 62 -15.93 -8.79 6.01
C GLU A 62 -15.57 -7.37 6.38
N GLY A 63 -16.00 -6.37 5.59
CA GLY A 63 -15.73 -4.97 5.85
C GLY A 63 -14.92 -4.30 4.75
N PRO A 64 -14.47 -3.05 4.96
CA PRO A 64 -13.70 -2.33 3.96
C PRO A 64 -12.31 -2.89 3.78
N VAL A 65 -11.89 -3.05 2.52
CA VAL A 65 -10.56 -3.52 2.16
C VAL A 65 -9.80 -2.37 1.52
N PRO A 66 -8.72 -1.88 2.14
CA PRO A 66 -7.93 -0.79 1.56
C PRO A 66 -7.06 -1.30 0.42
N ILE A 67 -6.99 -0.51 -0.64
CA ILE A 67 -6.10 -0.77 -1.76
C ILE A 67 -5.20 0.45 -1.91
N GLN A 68 -3.90 0.22 -2.00
CA GLN A 68 -2.91 1.25 -2.17
C GLN A 68 -1.92 0.83 -3.24
N ALA A 69 -1.53 1.76 -4.10
CA ALA A 69 -0.56 1.48 -5.14
C ALA A 69 0.24 2.72 -5.50
N HIS A 70 1.48 2.51 -5.90
CA HIS A 70 2.34 3.57 -6.41
C HIS A 70 1.92 3.93 -7.83
N LEU A 71 1.76 5.23 -8.08
CA LEU A 71 1.43 5.77 -9.39
C LEU A 71 2.70 6.40 -9.97
N LYS A 72 3.27 5.78 -11.01
CA LYS A 72 4.49 6.28 -11.64
C LYS A 72 4.18 7.46 -12.54
N ALA A 73 3.96 8.62 -11.93
CA ALA A 73 3.53 9.83 -12.59
C ALA A 73 4.48 10.97 -12.30
N LYS A 74 4.53 11.95 -13.21
CA LYS A 74 5.36 13.15 -13.07
C LYS A 74 4.58 14.30 -12.44
N ASN A 75 3.26 14.26 -12.51
CA ASN A 75 2.40 15.31 -11.98
C ASN A 75 1.05 14.71 -11.58
N LEU A 76 0.20 15.53 -10.98
CA LEU A 76 -1.10 15.09 -10.49
C LEU A 76 -2.02 14.62 -11.62
N GLU A 77 -2.03 15.32 -12.74
CA GLU A 77 -2.88 14.95 -13.89
C GLU A 77 -2.52 13.55 -14.40
N GLU A 78 -1.25 13.29 -14.58
CA GLU A 78 -0.76 11.98 -15.00
C GLU A 78 -1.09 10.90 -13.97
N ALA A 79 -0.97 11.21 -12.69
CA ALA A 79 -1.35 10.30 -11.62
C ALA A 79 -2.83 9.96 -11.66
N ALA A 80 -3.68 10.97 -11.90
CA ALA A 80 -5.12 10.77 -12.03
C ALA A 80 -5.46 9.90 -13.24
N ASP A 81 -4.77 10.09 -14.35
CA ASP A 81 -4.97 9.28 -15.55
C ASP A 81 -4.57 7.82 -15.34
N LEU A 82 -3.50 7.58 -14.58
CA LEU A 82 -3.01 6.24 -14.27
C LEU A 82 -3.83 5.52 -13.19
N PHE A 83 -4.54 6.29 -12.37
CA PHE A 83 -5.25 5.76 -11.20
C PHE A 83 -6.16 4.57 -11.53
N PRO A 84 -7.09 4.66 -12.51
CA PRO A 84 -8.00 3.53 -12.76
C PRO A 84 -7.28 2.24 -13.10
N LYS A 85 -6.33 2.29 -14.02
CA LYS A 85 -5.60 1.11 -14.48
C LYS A 85 -4.75 0.48 -13.37
N VAL A 86 -4.02 1.32 -12.65
CA VAL A 86 -3.12 0.84 -11.60
C VAL A 86 -3.90 0.26 -10.43
N MET A 87 -4.97 0.93 -10.02
CA MET A 87 -5.78 0.44 -8.91
C MET A 87 -6.53 -0.84 -9.27
N GLU A 88 -7.04 -0.92 -10.50
CA GLU A 88 -7.69 -2.15 -10.98
C GLU A 88 -6.72 -3.32 -11.03
N ARG A 89 -5.52 -3.11 -11.56
CA ARG A 89 -4.49 -4.15 -11.60
C ARG A 89 -4.11 -4.60 -10.19
N THR A 90 -3.92 -3.67 -9.28
CA THR A 90 -3.59 -3.98 -7.88
C THR A 90 -4.70 -4.78 -7.21
N PHE A 91 -5.94 -4.42 -7.47
CA PHE A 91 -7.09 -5.17 -6.97
C PHE A 91 -7.10 -6.59 -7.52
N ASN A 92 -6.91 -6.76 -8.83
CA ASN A 92 -6.91 -8.06 -9.46
C ASN A 92 -5.78 -8.97 -8.95
N GLU A 93 -4.60 -8.40 -8.74
CA GLU A 93 -3.46 -9.11 -8.14
C GLU A 93 -3.79 -9.58 -6.72
N MET A 94 -4.46 -8.72 -5.94
CA MET A 94 -4.86 -9.08 -4.58
C MET A 94 -5.88 -10.21 -4.58
N VAL A 95 -6.88 -10.15 -5.47
CA VAL A 95 -7.88 -11.20 -5.61
C VAL A 95 -7.22 -12.53 -5.99
N GLU A 96 -6.28 -12.49 -6.92
CA GLU A 96 -5.55 -13.68 -7.34
C GLU A 96 -4.74 -14.30 -6.19
N GLN A 97 -4.09 -13.48 -5.39
CA GLN A 97 -3.36 -13.95 -4.21
C GLN A 97 -4.29 -14.59 -3.19
N ILE A 98 -5.47 -14.05 -2.99
CA ILE A 98 -6.47 -14.64 -2.08
C ILE A 98 -6.90 -16.01 -2.59
N LYS A 99 -7.16 -16.14 -3.90
CA LYS A 99 -7.54 -17.42 -4.51
C LYS A 99 -6.45 -18.47 -4.32
N ILE A 100 -5.20 -18.09 -4.54
CA ILE A 100 -4.06 -19.01 -4.38
C ILE A 100 -3.98 -19.50 -2.93
N ARG A 101 -4.12 -18.59 -1.95
CA ARG A 101 -4.09 -18.96 -0.53
C ARG A 101 -5.22 -19.91 -0.16
N GLN A 102 -6.41 -19.66 -0.69
CA GLN A 102 -7.56 -20.54 -0.43
C GLN A 102 -7.34 -21.93 -1.01
N GLN A 103 -6.79 -22.02 -2.21
CA GLN A 103 -6.48 -23.30 -2.83
C GLN A 103 -5.41 -24.06 -2.04
N GLN A 104 -4.38 -23.39 -1.59
CA GLN A 104 -3.33 -24.00 -0.77
C GLN A 104 -3.88 -24.50 0.56
N PHE A 105 -4.72 -23.69 1.20
CA PHE A 105 -5.35 -24.08 2.46
C PHE A 105 -6.23 -25.31 2.28
N GLN A 106 -7.04 -25.35 1.23
CA GLN A 106 -7.91 -26.50 0.95
C GLN A 106 -7.11 -27.77 0.70
N LYS A 107 -6.01 -27.65 -0.04
CA LYS A 107 -5.12 -28.78 -0.30
C LYS A 107 -4.50 -29.32 0.98
N MET A 108 -4.03 -28.45 1.85
CA MET A 108 -3.47 -28.83 3.15
C MET A 108 -4.53 -29.54 4.01
N LYS A 109 -5.74 -29.01 4.01
CA LYS A 109 -6.85 -29.61 4.76
C LYS A 109 -7.18 -31.00 4.23
N ASP A 110 -7.22 -31.17 2.91
CA ASP A 110 -7.53 -32.46 2.30
C ASP A 110 -6.45 -33.49 2.63
N GLU A 111 -5.18 -33.10 2.60
CA GLU A 111 -4.08 -33.96 2.99
C GLU A 111 -4.17 -34.38 4.47
N TYR A 112 -4.52 -33.45 5.34
CA TYR A 112 -4.70 -33.73 6.75
C TYR A 112 -5.84 -34.73 6.98
N ASP A 113 -6.99 -34.53 6.35
CA ASP A 113 -8.14 -35.43 6.47
C ASP A 113 -7.80 -36.83 5.94
N GLU A 114 -7.08 -36.93 4.85
CA GLU A 114 -6.65 -38.19 4.29
C GLU A 114 -5.74 -38.96 5.26
N ASN A 115 -4.79 -38.28 5.87
CA ASN A 115 -3.87 -38.88 6.83
C ASN A 115 -4.64 -39.42 8.06
N ILE A 116 -5.63 -38.69 8.52
CA ILE A 116 -6.49 -39.15 9.63
C ILE A 116 -7.25 -40.42 9.25
N ARG A 117 -7.78 -40.54 8.04
CA ARG A 117 -8.48 -41.72 7.58
C ARG A 117 -7.57 -42.94 7.49
N LYS A 118 -6.30 -42.75 7.24
CA LYS A 118 -5.34 -43.84 7.09
C LYS A 118 -4.76 -44.34 8.42
N SER A 119 -4.92 -43.57 9.46
CA SER A 119 -4.38 -43.94 10.78
C SER A 119 -5.30 -44.83 11.64
#